data_f4926c4b43f21ca62a741bba87df60ec
#
_entry.id   f4926c4b43f21ca62a741bba87df60ec
#
_cell.length_a   1.000
_cell.length_b   1.000
_cell.length_c   1.000
_cell.angle_alpha   90.00
_cell.angle_beta   90.00
_cell.angle_gamma   90.00
#
_symmetry.space_group_name_H-M   'P 1'
#
loop_
_entity.id
_entity.type
_entity.pdbx_description
1 polymer ?
#
loop_
_entity_poly.entity_id
_entity_poly.type
_entity_poly.pdbx_seq_one_letter_code
_entity_poly.pdbx_strand_id
1 'polypeptide(L)'
;FSATGTTMAVAKRIAAACGADLREIRPAVPYSAADLDWTDKGSRSCRENADDACRPPMAEKIDVTPYDTVIIGFPLWWYKAPHIIETFLESGDFAGRKVAVFCTSGSSPLGRTVDILKPLAPKADWKGGIRFAAHAAEPEIKAWVRTLA
;
A
#
# COMPACT_ATOMS: atom_id res chain seq x y z
N PHE A 1 0.44 -4.54 -0.70
CA PHE A 1 -0.69 -5.48 -0.66
C PHE A 1 -1.48 -5.42 -1.96
N SER A 2 -1.87 -6.57 -2.48
CA SER A 2 -2.69 -6.68 -3.69
C SER A 2 -3.77 -7.73 -3.48
N ALA A 3 -5.05 -7.31 -3.59
CA ALA A 3 -6.17 -8.22 -3.39
C ALA A 3 -6.47 -9.08 -4.62
N THR A 4 -6.32 -8.51 -5.81
CA THR A 4 -6.70 -9.16 -7.08
C THR A 4 -5.58 -9.20 -8.14
N GLY A 5 -4.38 -8.77 -7.77
CA GLY A 5 -3.21 -8.76 -8.67
C GLY A 5 -2.96 -7.43 -9.39
N THR A 6 -3.91 -6.50 -9.40
CA THR A 6 -3.77 -5.20 -10.08
C THR A 6 -2.63 -4.38 -9.49
N THR A 7 -2.61 -4.21 -8.17
CA THR A 7 -1.54 -3.48 -7.48
C THR A 7 -0.20 -4.18 -7.65
N MET A 8 -0.17 -5.50 -7.58
CA MET A 8 1.05 -6.28 -7.76
C MET A 8 1.65 -6.08 -9.16
N ALA A 9 0.83 -6.01 -10.20
CA ALA A 9 1.29 -5.75 -11.55
C ALA A 9 1.98 -4.39 -11.67
N VAL A 10 1.43 -3.35 -11.05
CA VAL A 10 2.06 -2.02 -11.00
C VAL A 10 3.33 -2.06 -10.15
N ALA A 11 3.30 -2.74 -9.00
CA ALA A 11 4.45 -2.88 -8.12
C ALA A 11 5.67 -3.52 -8.82
N LYS A 12 5.44 -4.57 -9.63
CA LYS A 12 6.48 -5.20 -10.43
C LYS A 12 7.15 -4.23 -11.40
N ARG A 13 6.36 -3.36 -12.01
CA ARG A 13 6.86 -2.36 -12.95
C ARG A 13 7.65 -1.26 -12.25
N ILE A 14 7.21 -0.84 -11.07
CA ILE A 14 7.95 0.10 -10.22
C ILE A 14 9.28 -0.52 -9.80
N ALA A 15 9.27 -1.74 -9.31
CA ALA A 15 10.49 -2.44 -8.90
C ALA A 15 11.50 -2.55 -10.06
N ALA A 16 11.04 -2.90 -11.26
CA ALA A 16 11.89 -2.95 -12.45
C ALA A 16 12.46 -1.57 -12.81
N ALA A 17 11.68 -0.49 -12.64
CA ALA A 17 12.10 0.87 -12.97
C ALA A 17 13.21 1.40 -12.04
N CYS A 18 13.27 0.96 -10.78
CA CYS A 18 14.25 1.45 -9.80
C CYS A 18 15.19 0.36 -9.26
N GLY A 19 15.11 -0.87 -9.75
CA GLY A 19 15.94 -1.97 -9.26
C GLY A 19 15.65 -2.37 -7.82
N ALA A 20 14.41 -2.17 -7.35
CA ALA A 20 14.03 -2.46 -5.99
C ALA A 20 13.71 -3.94 -5.77
N ASP A 21 13.93 -4.40 -4.54
CA ASP A 21 13.40 -5.68 -4.08
C ASP A 21 11.88 -5.58 -3.90
N LEU A 22 11.16 -6.58 -4.39
CA LEU A 22 9.70 -6.64 -4.26
C LEU A 22 9.30 -7.63 -3.18
N ARG A 23 8.53 -7.15 -2.21
CA ARG A 23 7.95 -7.95 -1.15
C ARG A 23 6.44 -7.77 -1.12
N GLU A 24 5.70 -8.86 -1.02
CA GLU A 24 4.26 -8.81 -0.89
C GLU A 24 3.84 -8.73 0.59
N ILE A 25 2.99 -7.77 0.91
CA ILE A 25 2.30 -7.74 2.20
C ILE A 25 1.12 -8.69 2.07
N ARG A 26 1.28 -9.92 2.55
CA ARG A 26 0.23 -10.95 2.49
C ARG A 26 -0.55 -11.00 3.78
N PRO A 27 -1.90 -10.99 3.72
CA PRO A 27 -2.70 -11.23 4.91
C PRO A 27 -2.52 -12.67 5.40
N ALA A 28 -2.58 -12.86 6.71
CA ALA A 28 -2.53 -14.20 7.31
C ALA A 28 -3.67 -15.08 6.81
N VAL A 29 -4.85 -14.49 6.59
CA VAL A 29 -5.99 -15.12 5.95
C VAL A 29 -6.23 -14.42 4.63
N PRO A 30 -6.04 -15.09 3.47
CA PRO A 30 -6.30 -14.50 2.16
C PRO A 30 -7.73 -14.02 2.00
N TYR A 31 -7.92 -12.96 1.21
CA TYR A 31 -9.26 -12.45 0.88
C TYR A 31 -9.88 -13.31 -0.22
N SER A 32 -11.07 -13.84 0.04
CA SER A 32 -11.90 -14.49 -0.97
C SER A 32 -12.68 -13.48 -1.80
N ALA A 33 -13.33 -13.93 -2.89
CA ALA A 33 -14.22 -13.06 -3.65
C ALA A 33 -15.37 -12.52 -2.78
N ALA A 34 -15.92 -13.34 -1.89
CA ALA A 34 -16.96 -12.90 -0.96
C ALA A 34 -16.44 -11.86 0.05
N ASP A 35 -15.19 -12.01 0.52
CA ASP A 35 -14.55 -11.04 1.41
C ASP A 35 -14.39 -9.66 0.75
N LEU A 36 -14.22 -9.63 -0.56
CA LEU A 36 -14.01 -8.40 -1.34
C LEU A 36 -15.30 -7.78 -1.88
N ASP A 37 -16.45 -8.40 -1.64
CA ASP A 37 -17.73 -7.88 -2.10
C ASP A 37 -18.14 -6.62 -1.33
N TRP A 38 -17.81 -5.47 -1.91
CA TRP A 38 -18.10 -4.17 -1.33
C TRP A 38 -19.61 -3.83 -1.31
N THR A 39 -20.44 -4.57 -2.06
CA THR A 39 -21.91 -4.40 -2.08
C THR A 39 -22.56 -5.09 -0.89
N ASP A 40 -21.90 -6.07 -0.28
CA ASP A 40 -22.33 -6.75 0.94
C ASP A 40 -21.70 -6.05 2.16
N LYS A 41 -22.52 -5.32 2.90
CA LYS A 41 -22.07 -4.60 4.12
C LYS A 41 -21.56 -5.52 5.23
N GLY A 42 -21.92 -6.79 5.20
CA GLY A 42 -21.42 -7.82 6.10
C GLY A 42 -20.11 -8.48 5.63
N SER A 43 -19.61 -8.15 4.44
CA SER A 43 -18.36 -8.71 3.94
C SER A 43 -17.17 -8.33 4.81
N ARG A 44 -16.09 -9.11 4.73
CA ARG A 44 -14.87 -8.86 5.50
C ARG A 44 -14.29 -7.47 5.23
N SER A 45 -14.15 -7.08 3.97
CA SER A 45 -13.59 -5.77 3.61
C SER A 45 -14.46 -4.61 4.12
N CYS A 46 -15.78 -4.74 4.06
CA CYS A 46 -16.69 -3.72 4.62
C CYS A 46 -16.57 -3.61 6.14
N ARG A 47 -16.51 -4.74 6.85
CA ARG A 47 -16.36 -4.75 8.31
C ARG A 47 -15.01 -4.18 8.74
N GLU A 48 -13.93 -4.54 8.07
CA GLU A 48 -12.61 -3.98 8.35
C GLU A 48 -12.57 -2.48 8.11
N ASN A 49 -13.15 -2.01 7.00
CA ASN A 49 -13.20 -0.59 6.70
C ASN A 49 -14.00 0.22 7.74
N ALA A 50 -15.05 -0.35 8.29
CA ALA A 50 -15.90 0.31 9.30
C ALA A 50 -15.23 0.42 10.68
N ASP A 51 -14.16 -0.33 10.94
CA ASP A 51 -13.44 -0.34 12.21
C ASP A 51 -12.04 0.25 12.05
N ASP A 52 -11.88 1.51 12.43
CA ASP A 52 -10.58 2.21 12.32
C ASP A 52 -9.48 1.60 13.21
N ALA A 53 -9.83 0.82 14.21
CA ALA A 53 -8.88 0.11 15.05
C ALA A 53 -8.49 -1.27 14.50
N CYS A 54 -9.11 -1.70 13.41
CA CYS A 54 -8.84 -2.99 12.79
C CYS A 54 -7.38 -3.07 12.31
N ARG A 55 -6.72 -4.18 12.64
CA ARG A 55 -5.34 -4.46 12.21
C ARG A 55 -5.24 -5.91 11.73
N PRO A 56 -5.64 -6.19 10.48
CA PRO A 56 -5.54 -7.54 9.93
C PRO A 56 -4.11 -8.05 10.04
N PRO A 57 -3.89 -9.26 10.56
CA PRO A 57 -2.54 -9.79 10.72
C PRO A 57 -1.91 -10.14 9.37
N MET A 58 -0.59 -9.96 9.27
CA MET A 58 0.22 -10.37 8.13
C MET A 58 0.65 -11.82 8.27
N ALA A 59 0.78 -12.52 7.13
CA ALA A 59 1.26 -13.91 7.10
C ALA A 59 2.71 -14.03 7.58
N GLU A 60 3.52 -13.04 7.30
CA GLU A 60 4.94 -13.00 7.69
C GLU A 60 5.38 -11.55 7.93
N LYS A 61 6.37 -11.39 8.81
CA LYS A 61 6.98 -10.09 9.07
C LYS A 61 7.94 -9.73 7.93
N ILE A 62 7.91 -8.46 7.51
CA ILE A 62 8.83 -7.92 6.52
C ILE A 62 9.83 -7.02 7.24
N ASP A 63 11.11 -7.33 7.13
CA ASP A 63 12.19 -6.50 7.67
C ASP A 63 12.53 -5.39 6.67
N VAL A 64 12.29 -4.16 7.04
CA VAL A 64 12.60 -2.97 6.22
C VAL A 64 13.95 -2.35 6.57
N THR A 65 14.62 -2.83 7.60
CA THR A 65 15.88 -2.23 8.09
C THR A 65 17.02 -2.21 7.08
N PRO A 66 17.14 -3.16 6.13
CA PRO A 66 18.18 -3.11 5.09
C PRO A 66 17.98 -2.02 4.04
N TYR A 67 16.83 -1.32 4.03
CA TYR A 67 16.46 -0.40 2.96
C TYR A 67 16.45 1.05 3.42
N ASP A 68 16.96 1.95 2.57
CA ASP A 68 16.91 3.40 2.80
C ASP A 68 15.56 3.99 2.37
N THR A 69 14.95 3.39 1.35
CA THR A 69 13.68 3.84 0.78
C THR A 69 12.70 2.66 0.71
N VAL A 70 11.50 2.89 1.20
CA VAL A 70 10.40 1.91 1.17
C VAL A 70 9.23 2.50 0.40
N ILE A 71 8.82 1.81 -0.64
CA ILE A 71 7.64 2.18 -1.43
C ILE A 71 6.53 1.19 -1.08
N ILE A 72 5.41 1.70 -0.61
CA ILE A 72 4.26 0.88 -0.17
C ILE A 72 3.15 1.02 -1.18
N GLY A 73 2.68 -0.09 -1.74
CA GLY A 73 1.60 -0.12 -2.71
C GLY A 73 0.37 -0.85 -2.23
N PHE A 74 -0.81 -0.34 -2.57
CA PHE A 74 -2.08 -0.92 -2.16
C PHE A 74 -3.23 -0.51 -3.09
N PRO A 75 -4.30 -1.31 -3.18
CA PRO A 75 -5.53 -0.86 -3.80
C PRO A 75 -6.21 0.16 -2.89
N LEU A 76 -6.78 1.20 -3.47
CA LEU A 76 -7.52 2.20 -2.69
C LEU A 76 -8.92 1.65 -2.38
N TRP A 77 -9.24 1.52 -1.08
CA TRP A 77 -10.55 1.09 -0.60
C TRP A 77 -11.22 2.23 0.16
N TRP A 78 -12.40 2.65 -0.32
CA TRP A 78 -13.15 3.76 0.30
C TRP A 78 -12.27 4.98 0.60
N TYR A 79 -11.48 5.41 -0.42
CA TYR A 79 -10.61 6.60 -0.36
C TYR A 79 -9.46 6.53 0.63
N LYS A 80 -9.09 5.34 1.11
CA LYS A 80 -7.95 5.14 2.00
C LYS A 80 -7.26 3.78 1.76
N ALA A 81 -6.12 3.57 2.41
CA ALA A 81 -5.43 2.28 2.37
C ALA A 81 -6.23 1.22 3.13
N PRO A 82 -6.19 -0.04 2.70
CA PRO A 82 -6.66 -1.16 3.52
C PRO A 82 -5.92 -1.21 4.86
N HIS A 83 -6.59 -1.63 5.92
CA HIS A 83 -6.01 -1.61 7.29
C HIS A 83 -4.77 -2.49 7.47
N ILE A 84 -4.52 -3.45 6.58
CA ILE A 84 -3.28 -4.25 6.61
C ILE A 84 -2.04 -3.38 6.38
N ILE A 85 -2.16 -2.25 5.68
CA ILE A 85 -1.06 -1.29 5.50
C ILE A 85 -0.70 -0.64 6.85
N GLU A 86 -1.70 -0.35 7.68
CA GLU A 86 -1.45 0.15 9.03
C GLU A 86 -0.78 -0.91 9.90
N THR A 87 -1.19 -2.17 9.78
CA THR A 87 -0.51 -3.30 10.43
C THR A 87 0.96 -3.34 10.04
N PHE A 88 1.26 -3.20 8.76
CA PHE A 88 2.64 -3.20 8.25
C PHE A 88 3.46 -2.03 8.82
N LEU A 89 2.92 -0.82 8.80
CA LEU A 89 3.60 0.37 9.32
C LEU A 89 3.89 0.28 10.82
N GLU A 90 2.94 -0.25 11.59
CA GLU A 90 3.12 -0.43 13.04
C GLU A 90 4.10 -1.54 13.39
N SER A 91 4.31 -2.51 12.50
CA SER A 91 5.18 -3.67 12.74
C SER A 91 6.65 -3.44 12.41
N GLY A 92 6.98 -2.39 11.66
CA GLY A 92 8.33 -2.14 11.13
C GLY A 92 9.04 -0.96 11.80
N ASP A 93 10.35 -0.90 11.63
CA ASP A 93 11.17 0.26 12.00
C ASP A 93 11.44 1.13 10.77
N PHE A 94 10.68 2.21 10.65
CA PHE A 94 10.78 3.15 9.54
C PHE A 94 11.59 4.40 9.88
N ALA A 95 12.17 4.48 11.06
CA ALA A 95 12.90 5.67 11.49
C ALA A 95 14.06 6.02 10.54
N GLY A 96 14.06 7.26 10.05
CA GLY A 96 15.06 7.76 9.13
C GLY A 96 14.97 7.25 7.69
N ARG A 97 14.03 6.38 7.39
CA ARG A 97 13.82 5.86 6.03
C ARG A 97 12.89 6.76 5.25
N LYS A 98 13.16 6.90 3.96
CA LYS A 98 12.23 7.53 3.02
C LYS A 98 11.05 6.57 2.83
N VAL A 99 9.84 7.08 2.99
CA VAL A 99 8.62 6.30 2.77
C VAL A 99 7.74 7.02 1.76
N ALA A 100 7.39 6.33 0.70
CA ALA A 100 6.45 6.80 -0.31
C ALA A 100 5.36 5.75 -0.51
N VAL A 101 4.19 6.18 -0.93
CA VAL A 101 3.09 5.26 -1.21
C VAL A 101 2.60 5.41 -2.64
N PHE A 102 2.09 4.33 -3.21
CA PHE A 102 1.24 4.42 -4.39
C PHE A 102 -0.03 3.62 -4.16
N CYS A 103 -1.12 4.10 -4.73
CA CYS A 103 -2.35 3.33 -4.77
C CYS A 103 -2.75 3.04 -6.21
N THR A 104 -3.52 1.97 -6.38
CA THR A 104 -4.22 1.67 -7.63
C THR A 104 -5.71 1.90 -7.43
N SER A 105 -6.32 2.58 -8.37
CA SER A 105 -7.77 2.80 -8.40
C SER A 105 -8.23 3.10 -9.82
N GLY A 106 -9.53 2.92 -10.09
CA GLY A 106 -10.11 3.27 -11.38
C GLY A 106 -10.05 4.78 -11.66
N SER A 107 -10.44 5.59 -10.68
CA SER A 107 -10.47 7.05 -10.80
C SER A 107 -10.28 7.80 -9.49
N SER A 108 -10.58 7.17 -8.35
CA SER A 108 -10.50 7.82 -7.04
C SER A 108 -9.08 8.27 -6.73
N PRO A 109 -8.86 9.52 -6.31
CA PRO A 109 -7.53 10.02 -5.99
C PRO A 109 -7.04 9.46 -4.65
N LEU A 110 -5.73 9.55 -4.43
CA LEU A 110 -5.08 9.16 -3.17
C LEU A 110 -5.65 9.92 -1.96
N GLY A 111 -6.09 11.16 -2.17
CA GLY A 111 -6.74 11.98 -1.14
C GLY A 111 -5.84 12.18 0.08
N ARG A 112 -6.41 11.98 1.25
CA ARG A 112 -5.73 12.15 2.54
C ARG A 112 -5.04 10.89 3.05
N THR A 113 -4.87 9.87 2.22
CA THR A 113 -4.30 8.58 2.64
C THR A 113 -2.94 8.74 3.31
N VAL A 114 -2.05 9.56 2.76
CA VAL A 114 -0.72 9.80 3.35
C VAL A 114 -0.84 10.44 4.74
N ASP A 115 -1.73 11.41 4.89
CA ASP A 115 -1.95 12.09 6.18
C ASP A 115 -2.47 11.13 7.25
N ILE A 116 -3.28 10.15 6.86
CA ILE A 116 -3.79 9.11 7.75
C ILE A 116 -2.67 8.15 8.18
N LEU A 117 -1.75 7.82 7.27
CA LEU A 117 -0.69 6.86 7.52
C LEU A 117 0.52 7.43 8.28
N LYS A 118 0.84 8.71 8.07
CA LYS A 118 2.00 9.36 8.71
C LYS A 118 2.12 9.17 10.22
N PRO A 119 1.05 9.29 11.01
CA PRO A 119 1.13 9.11 12.46
C PRO A 119 1.60 7.72 12.91
N LEU A 120 1.48 6.71 12.04
CA LEU A 120 1.86 5.32 12.34
C LEU A 120 3.36 5.07 12.17
N ALA A 121 4.06 5.95 11.46
CA ALA A 121 5.51 5.93 11.30
C ALA A 121 6.04 7.38 11.32
N PRO A 122 5.94 8.07 12.47
CA PRO A 122 6.21 9.52 12.54
C PRO A 122 7.68 9.89 12.37
N LYS A 123 8.60 8.93 12.59
CA LYS A 123 10.03 9.12 12.42
C LYS A 123 10.54 8.82 11.01
N ALA A 124 9.68 8.40 10.11
CA ALA A 124 10.00 8.21 8.71
C ALA A 124 10.06 9.54 7.96
N ASP A 125 10.87 9.60 6.91
CA ASP A 125 10.90 10.72 5.97
C ASP A 125 9.87 10.48 4.86
N TRP A 126 8.66 10.98 5.06
CA TRP A 126 7.55 10.77 4.13
C TRP A 126 7.70 11.61 2.87
N LYS A 127 7.73 10.93 1.73
CA LYS A 127 7.86 11.54 0.39
C LYS A 127 6.53 11.70 -0.34
N GLY A 128 5.42 11.49 0.36
CA GLY A 128 4.10 11.59 -0.24
C GLY A 128 3.69 10.35 -1.01
N GLY A 129 2.84 10.52 -2.00
CA GLY A 129 2.33 9.38 -2.75
C GLY A 129 1.72 9.77 -4.09
N ILE A 130 1.34 8.75 -4.83
CA ILE A 130 0.72 8.88 -6.16
C ILE A 130 -0.37 7.82 -6.35
N ARG A 131 -1.32 8.14 -7.20
CA ARG A 131 -2.28 7.16 -7.70
C ARG A 131 -1.88 6.73 -9.11
N PHE A 132 -1.92 5.42 -9.35
CA PHE A 132 -1.77 4.86 -10.70
C PHE A 132 -3.05 4.16 -11.15
N ALA A 133 -3.37 4.27 -12.43
CA ALA A 133 -4.30 3.36 -13.07
C ALA A 133 -3.64 1.98 -13.26
N ALA A 134 -4.45 0.93 -13.42
CA ALA A 134 -3.94 -0.42 -13.65
C ALA A 134 -2.98 -0.52 -14.85
N HIS A 135 -3.21 0.33 -15.85
CA HIS A 135 -2.45 0.39 -17.10
C HIS A 135 -1.53 1.62 -17.20
N ALA A 136 -1.10 2.17 -16.04
CA ALA A 136 -0.20 3.33 -16.01
C ALA A 136 1.00 3.15 -16.96
N ALA A 137 1.32 4.20 -17.72
CA ALA A 137 2.40 4.15 -18.70
C ALA A 137 3.77 4.09 -18.01
N GLU A 138 4.71 3.37 -18.61
CA GLU A 138 6.07 3.26 -18.07
C GLU A 138 6.77 4.62 -17.85
N PRO A 139 6.65 5.61 -18.75
CA PRO A 139 7.21 6.94 -18.50
C PRO A 139 6.65 7.63 -17.26
N GLU A 140 5.35 7.44 -16.97
CA GLU A 140 4.70 7.98 -15.77
C GLU A 140 5.30 7.37 -14.50
N ILE A 141 5.46 6.04 -14.49
CA ILE A 141 6.08 5.31 -13.39
C ILE A 141 7.53 5.78 -13.17
N LYS A 142 8.32 5.84 -14.23
CA LYS A 142 9.72 6.29 -14.16
C LYS A 142 9.84 7.74 -13.68
N ALA A 143 8.96 8.62 -14.13
CA ALA A 143 8.96 10.01 -13.70
C ALA A 143 8.72 10.12 -12.19
N TRP A 144 7.76 9.39 -11.65
CA TRP A 144 7.51 9.38 -10.22
C TRP A 144 8.67 8.80 -9.41
N VAL A 145 9.19 7.65 -9.83
CA VAL A 145 10.32 7.00 -9.15
C VAL A 145 11.52 7.94 -9.02
N ARG A 146 11.81 8.76 -10.03
CA ARG A 146 12.90 9.75 -9.99
C ARG A 146 12.71 10.80 -8.88
N THR A 147 11.47 11.10 -8.50
CA THR A 147 11.19 12.05 -7.42
C THR A 147 11.57 11.53 -6.04
N LEU A 148 11.81 10.23 -5.92
CA LEU A 148 12.13 9.56 -4.66
C LEU A 148 13.65 9.43 -4.41
N ALA A 149 14.43 9.77 -5.40
CA ALA A 149 15.90 9.68 -5.32
C ALA A 149 16.54 10.58 -4.25
#